data_0103d347e18465676bbd2062731e8c7f
#
_entry.id   0103d347e18465676bbd2062731e8c7f
#
_cell.length_a   1.000
_cell.length_b   1.000
_cell.length_c   1.000
_cell.angle_alpha   90.00
_cell.angle_beta   90.00
_cell.angle_gamma   90.00
#
_symmetry.space_group_name_H-M   'P 1'
#
loop_
_entity.id
_entity.type
_entity.pdbx_description
1 polymer ?
#
loop_
_entity_poly.entity_id
_entity_poly.type
_entity_poly.pdbx_seq_one_letter_code
_entity_poly.pdbx_strand_id
1 'polypeptide(L)'
;AGKVILESGMIKSVRHISFINIRLSHQVKGCCKKVLPYIINGNETFHTLIISPPRCGKTTLLRDMIRMLSDGFPGFKGNTIGVVDERSEIGACYKGVPQNDIGIRTDILDCCPKSYGMLMLIRSMSPQIIAVDEIGSRDDIDAIYSVINCGCKLIATVHGNSIDDIRNRPGLRKLVDERVFERYIVLSNRKRTGEIRTIFDDRGSVLFMAEDERLTSAYENEAAVAELS
;
A
#
# COMPACT_ATOMS: atom_id res chain seq x y z
N ALA A 1 12.99 -4.97 24.13
CA ALA A 1 14.23 -4.28 24.55
C ALA A 1 15.09 -5.22 25.39
N GLY A 2 16.41 -5.07 25.31
CA GLY A 2 17.37 -5.92 26.04
C GLY A 2 18.80 -5.53 25.70
N LYS A 3 19.80 -6.29 26.20
CA LYS A 3 21.22 -6.08 25.90
C LYS A 3 21.59 -6.65 24.56
N VAL A 4 22.01 -5.82 23.61
CA VAL A 4 22.47 -6.23 22.28
C VAL A 4 23.89 -6.81 22.38
N ILE A 5 24.10 -7.95 21.73
CA ILE A 5 25.41 -8.58 21.54
C ILE A 5 25.81 -8.41 20.09
N LEU A 6 26.95 -7.83 19.85
CA LEU A 6 27.51 -7.62 18.51
C LEU A 6 28.56 -8.68 18.21
N GLU A 7 28.65 -9.09 16.94
CA GLU A 7 29.72 -9.90 16.38
C GLU A 7 30.10 -9.32 15.02
N SER A 8 31.37 -8.96 14.85
CA SER A 8 31.88 -8.30 13.65
C SER A 8 31.08 -7.04 13.22
N GLY A 9 30.63 -6.25 14.20
CA GLY A 9 29.85 -5.02 13.95
C GLY A 9 28.36 -5.25 13.64
N MET A 10 27.91 -6.48 13.57
CA MET A 10 26.48 -6.82 13.33
C MET A 10 25.80 -7.34 14.60
N ILE A 11 24.50 -7.14 14.71
CA ILE A 11 23.71 -7.67 15.83
C ILE A 11 23.64 -9.18 15.72
N LYS A 12 24.27 -9.89 16.67
CA LYS A 12 24.21 -11.35 16.78
C LYS A 12 22.98 -11.82 17.55
N SER A 13 22.67 -11.17 18.65
CA SER A 13 21.55 -11.56 19.53
C SER A 13 21.18 -10.45 20.51
N VAL A 14 20.02 -10.61 21.15
CA VAL A 14 19.59 -9.78 22.28
C VAL A 14 19.50 -10.66 23.50
N ARG A 15 20.18 -10.27 24.60
CA ARG A 15 20.13 -10.95 25.90
C ARG A 15 19.53 -10.04 26.98
N HIS A 16 19.20 -10.62 28.12
CA HIS A 16 18.60 -9.89 29.26
C HIS A 16 17.40 -9.06 28.76
N ILE A 17 16.43 -9.74 28.14
CA ILE A 17 15.22 -9.10 27.63
C ILE A 17 14.42 -8.53 28.79
N SER A 18 14.22 -7.21 28.79
CA SER A 18 13.48 -6.48 29.83
C SER A 18 12.06 -6.11 29.38
N PHE A 19 11.85 -5.92 28.06
CA PHE A 19 10.54 -5.58 27.49
C PHE A 19 10.30 -6.31 26.19
N ILE A 20 9.03 -6.71 25.97
CA ILE A 20 8.56 -7.30 24.73
C ILE A 20 7.40 -6.44 24.21
N ASN A 21 7.46 -6.07 22.92
CA ASN A 21 6.36 -5.43 22.23
C ASN A 21 5.69 -6.50 21.36
N ILE A 22 4.44 -6.81 21.65
CA ILE A 22 3.66 -7.79 20.89
C ILE A 22 2.65 -7.03 20.05
N ARG A 23 2.71 -7.21 18.72
CA ARG A 23 1.72 -6.70 17.78
C ARG A 23 0.79 -7.83 17.36
N LEU A 24 -0.51 -7.64 17.60
CA LEU A 24 -1.52 -8.53 17.09
C LEU A 24 -1.96 -8.02 15.71
N SER A 25 -1.79 -8.84 14.69
CA SER A 25 -2.32 -8.54 13.36
C SER A 25 -3.82 -8.78 13.36
N HIS A 26 -4.58 -7.78 12.91
CA HIS A 26 -6.02 -7.90 12.73
C HIS A 26 -6.35 -7.90 11.24
N GLN A 27 -7.14 -8.87 10.81
CA GLN A 27 -7.72 -8.90 9.48
C GLN A 27 -9.12 -8.28 9.53
N VAL A 28 -9.36 -7.27 8.67
CA VAL A 28 -10.67 -6.61 8.55
C VAL A 28 -11.17 -6.85 7.13
N LYS A 29 -11.93 -7.94 6.97
CA LYS A 29 -12.50 -8.31 5.66
C LYS A 29 -13.58 -7.32 5.23
N GLY A 30 -13.53 -6.91 3.97
CA GLY A 30 -14.49 -5.98 3.36
C GLY A 30 -14.16 -4.50 3.56
N CYS A 31 -13.05 -4.15 4.23
CA CYS A 31 -12.68 -2.75 4.41
C CYS A 31 -12.34 -2.05 3.07
N CYS A 32 -11.91 -2.78 2.05
CA CYS A 32 -11.60 -2.24 0.73
C CYS A 32 -12.82 -2.04 -0.18
N LYS A 33 -14.03 -2.51 0.19
CA LYS A 33 -15.21 -2.45 -0.68
C LYS A 33 -15.50 -1.05 -1.22
N LYS A 34 -15.28 -0.01 -0.42
CA LYS A 34 -15.47 1.39 -0.83
C LYS A 34 -14.45 1.87 -1.87
N VAL A 35 -13.30 1.21 -1.96
CA VAL A 35 -12.20 1.55 -2.88
C VAL A 35 -12.37 0.87 -4.23
N LEU A 36 -12.89 -0.36 -4.26
CA LEU A 36 -12.97 -1.19 -5.47
C LEU A 36 -13.55 -0.47 -6.70
N PRO A 37 -14.65 0.31 -6.61
CA PRO A 37 -15.21 1.00 -7.77
C PRO A 37 -14.27 2.03 -8.42
N TYR A 38 -13.26 2.50 -7.70
CA TYR A 38 -12.32 3.50 -8.18
C TYR A 38 -11.03 2.92 -8.73
N ILE A 39 -10.70 1.68 -8.36
CA ILE A 39 -9.44 1.02 -8.74
C ILE A 39 -9.61 -0.06 -9.80
N ILE A 40 -10.84 -0.33 -10.23
CA ILE A 40 -11.16 -1.36 -11.22
C ILE A 40 -11.80 -0.71 -12.44
N ASN A 41 -11.42 -1.19 -13.63
CA ASN A 41 -12.03 -0.87 -14.91
C ASN A 41 -12.27 -2.16 -15.68
N GLY A 42 -13.52 -2.62 -15.72
CA GLY A 42 -13.86 -3.93 -16.27
C GLY A 42 -13.17 -5.06 -15.49
N ASN A 43 -12.29 -5.82 -16.13
CA ASN A 43 -11.49 -6.88 -15.48
C ASN A 43 -10.04 -6.44 -15.18
N GLU A 44 -9.70 -5.20 -15.45
CA GLU A 44 -8.37 -4.64 -15.18
C GLU A 44 -8.38 -3.82 -13.90
N THR A 45 -7.22 -3.70 -13.26
CA THR A 45 -6.99 -2.82 -12.12
C THR A 45 -6.12 -1.65 -12.54
N PHE A 46 -6.26 -0.53 -11.85
CA PHE A 46 -5.36 0.61 -12.01
C PHE A 46 -4.11 0.47 -11.14
N HIS A 47 -2.97 0.97 -11.60
CA HIS A 47 -1.81 1.18 -10.73
C HIS A 47 -2.22 2.07 -9.56
N THR A 48 -2.12 1.56 -8.34
CA THR A 48 -2.71 2.21 -7.16
C THR A 48 -1.67 2.44 -6.07
N LEU A 49 -1.58 3.66 -5.57
CA LEU A 49 -0.75 4.03 -4.42
C LEU A 49 -1.63 4.38 -3.22
N ILE A 50 -1.42 3.68 -2.10
CA ILE A 50 -2.06 3.98 -0.82
C ILE A 50 -1.12 4.85 0.00
N ILE A 51 -1.53 6.09 0.26
CA ILE A 51 -0.80 7.08 1.06
C ILE A 51 -1.44 7.15 2.44
N SER A 52 -0.63 7.00 3.48
CA SER A 52 -1.16 6.93 4.84
C SER A 52 -0.12 7.36 5.88
N PRO A 53 -0.51 8.13 6.89
CA PRO A 53 0.27 8.28 8.09
C PRO A 53 0.53 6.92 8.76
N PRO A 54 1.53 6.81 9.66
CA PRO A 54 1.75 5.59 10.41
C PRO A 54 0.50 5.15 11.19
N ARG A 55 0.28 3.83 11.30
CA ARG A 55 -0.81 3.22 12.07
C ARG A 55 -2.22 3.57 11.60
N CYS A 56 -2.40 4.03 10.38
CA CYS A 56 -3.71 4.36 9.81
C CYS A 56 -4.33 3.21 9.00
N GLY A 57 -3.84 1.98 9.14
CA GLY A 57 -4.48 0.80 8.54
C GLY A 57 -4.13 0.53 7.08
N LYS A 58 -3.03 1.12 6.53
CA LYS A 58 -2.62 0.91 5.14
C LYS A 58 -2.42 -0.57 4.78
N THR A 59 -1.67 -1.33 5.61
CA THR A 59 -1.43 -2.77 5.40
C THR A 59 -2.72 -3.59 5.51
N THR A 60 -3.65 -3.17 6.38
CA THR A 60 -4.97 -3.80 6.51
C THR A 60 -5.81 -3.60 5.25
N LEU A 61 -5.84 -2.38 4.70
CA LEU A 61 -6.52 -2.07 3.45
C LEU A 61 -5.86 -2.82 2.28
N LEU A 62 -4.53 -2.77 2.15
CA LEU A 62 -3.78 -3.47 1.12
C LEU A 62 -4.09 -4.97 1.12
N ARG A 63 -4.07 -5.61 2.28
CA ARG A 63 -4.38 -7.05 2.43
C ARG A 63 -5.78 -7.40 1.95
N ASP A 64 -6.79 -6.61 2.32
CA ASP A 64 -8.17 -6.88 1.89
C ASP A 64 -8.35 -6.58 0.39
N MET A 65 -7.65 -5.59 -0.17
CA MET A 65 -7.59 -5.35 -1.62
C MET A 65 -6.99 -6.56 -2.34
N ILE A 66 -5.84 -7.08 -1.88
CA ILE A 66 -5.20 -8.29 -2.43
C ILE A 66 -6.20 -9.44 -2.43
N ARG A 67 -6.84 -9.72 -1.29
CA ARG A 67 -7.81 -10.80 -1.15
C ARG A 67 -8.97 -10.64 -2.15
N MET A 68 -9.63 -9.48 -2.17
CA MET A 68 -10.78 -9.25 -3.03
C MET A 68 -10.45 -9.27 -4.53
N LEU A 69 -9.30 -8.71 -4.91
CA LEU A 69 -8.83 -8.73 -6.30
C LEU A 69 -8.36 -10.13 -6.72
N SER A 70 -7.86 -10.94 -5.80
CA SER A 70 -7.47 -12.32 -6.04
C SER A 70 -8.67 -13.25 -6.17
N ASP A 71 -9.61 -13.21 -5.21
CA ASP A 71 -10.78 -14.07 -5.20
C ASP A 71 -11.74 -13.75 -6.35
N GLY A 72 -11.87 -12.47 -6.69
CA GLY A 72 -12.93 -11.96 -7.55
C GLY A 72 -14.25 -11.80 -6.80
N PHE A 73 -15.24 -11.27 -7.50
CA PHE A 73 -16.61 -11.05 -7.03
C PHE A 73 -17.56 -10.89 -8.22
N PRO A 74 -18.88 -10.88 -8.03
CA PRO A 74 -19.80 -10.71 -9.15
C PRO A 74 -19.45 -9.51 -10.05
N GLY A 75 -19.16 -9.78 -11.33
CA GLY A 75 -18.70 -8.80 -12.31
C GLY A 75 -17.18 -8.60 -12.40
N PHE A 76 -16.38 -9.27 -11.56
CA PHE A 76 -14.92 -9.23 -11.61
C PHE A 76 -14.34 -10.62 -11.41
N LYS A 77 -13.60 -11.14 -12.40
CA LYS A 77 -13.12 -12.55 -12.42
C LYS A 77 -12.03 -12.86 -11.40
N GLY A 78 -11.40 -11.84 -10.85
CA GLY A 78 -10.20 -11.97 -10.05
C GLY A 78 -8.93 -12.06 -10.89
N ASN A 79 -7.81 -11.67 -10.28
CA ASN A 79 -6.48 -11.59 -10.91
C ASN A 79 -5.49 -12.51 -10.19
N THR A 80 -4.45 -12.94 -10.89
CA THR A 80 -3.26 -13.51 -10.27
C THR A 80 -2.43 -12.41 -9.64
N ILE A 81 -2.10 -12.56 -8.35
CA ILE A 81 -1.40 -11.54 -7.59
C ILE A 81 -0.11 -12.09 -7.02
N GLY A 82 0.98 -11.37 -7.24
CA GLY A 82 2.25 -11.60 -6.56
C GLY A 82 2.43 -10.60 -5.42
N VAL A 83 2.68 -11.08 -4.23
CA VAL A 83 2.91 -10.25 -3.04
C VAL A 83 4.37 -10.35 -2.61
N VAL A 84 5.02 -9.20 -2.39
CA VAL A 84 6.30 -9.17 -1.69
C VAL A 84 6.09 -8.60 -0.30
N ASP A 85 6.26 -9.45 0.70
CA ASP A 85 6.03 -9.14 2.11
C ASP A 85 7.35 -9.12 2.88
N GLU A 86 8.01 -7.96 2.89
CA GLU A 86 9.36 -7.84 3.50
C GLU A 86 9.35 -8.04 5.01
N ARG A 87 8.24 -7.71 5.68
CA ARG A 87 8.12 -7.76 7.14
C ARG A 87 7.16 -8.82 7.67
N SER A 88 6.66 -9.69 6.80
CA SER A 88 5.62 -10.66 7.15
C SER A 88 4.36 -10.02 7.78
N GLU A 89 4.03 -8.79 7.35
CA GLU A 89 2.87 -8.05 7.87
C GLU A 89 1.62 -8.27 7.01
N ILE A 90 1.75 -8.57 5.72
CA ILE A 90 0.63 -8.81 4.81
C ILE A 90 0.09 -10.23 5.04
N GLY A 91 0.92 -11.23 4.81
CA GLY A 91 0.55 -12.64 4.93
C GLY A 91 0.61 -13.17 6.36
N ALA A 92 1.45 -12.58 7.22
CA ALA A 92 1.80 -13.12 8.54
C ALA A 92 2.18 -14.60 8.45
N CYS A 93 3.11 -14.93 7.55
CA CYS A 93 3.41 -16.29 7.18
C CYS A 93 4.03 -17.08 8.35
N TYR A 94 3.62 -18.35 8.47
CA TYR A 94 4.29 -19.32 9.30
C TYR A 94 4.83 -20.46 8.43
N LYS A 95 6.13 -20.66 8.43
CA LYS A 95 6.83 -21.61 7.56
C LYS A 95 6.45 -21.48 6.08
N GLY A 96 6.35 -20.23 5.59
CA GLY A 96 5.99 -19.91 4.22
C GLY A 96 4.50 -19.98 3.89
N VAL A 97 3.64 -20.35 4.85
CA VAL A 97 2.19 -20.42 4.66
C VAL A 97 1.52 -19.18 5.23
N PRO A 98 0.77 -18.39 4.42
CA PRO A 98 0.03 -17.26 4.91
C PRO A 98 -0.99 -17.64 5.99
N GLN A 99 -1.01 -16.92 7.10
CA GLN A 99 -2.00 -17.08 8.16
C GLN A 99 -3.18 -16.12 8.00
N ASN A 100 -2.96 -15.03 7.26
CA ASN A 100 -4.03 -14.15 6.82
C ASN A 100 -4.62 -14.67 5.50
N ASP A 101 -5.90 -14.39 5.29
CA ASP A 101 -6.56 -14.65 4.02
C ASP A 101 -6.17 -13.59 3.01
N ILE A 102 -5.36 -13.96 2.03
CA ILE A 102 -4.85 -13.11 0.96
C ILE A 102 -5.44 -13.46 -0.41
N GLY A 103 -6.42 -14.36 -0.45
CA GLY A 103 -7.12 -14.79 -1.65
C GLY A 103 -6.46 -16.00 -2.35
N ILE A 104 -7.28 -16.70 -3.15
CA ILE A 104 -6.93 -18.00 -3.73
C ILE A 104 -5.95 -17.96 -4.91
N ARG A 105 -5.75 -16.79 -5.54
CA ARG A 105 -4.85 -16.60 -6.69
C ARG A 105 -3.65 -15.72 -6.32
N THR A 106 -3.22 -15.79 -5.06
CA THR A 106 -2.12 -14.97 -4.55
C THR A 106 -0.92 -15.82 -4.18
N ASP A 107 0.21 -15.49 -4.81
CA ASP A 107 1.53 -16.02 -4.43
C ASP A 107 2.24 -14.97 -3.58
N ILE A 108 2.95 -15.40 -2.54
CA ILE A 108 3.63 -14.51 -1.61
C ILE A 108 5.10 -14.90 -1.42
N LEU A 109 5.97 -13.90 -1.50
CA LEU A 109 7.37 -13.98 -1.09
C LEU A 109 7.50 -13.33 0.30
N ASP A 110 7.60 -14.18 1.32
CA ASP A 110 7.69 -13.76 2.72
C ASP A 110 9.12 -13.44 3.13
N CYS A 111 9.31 -12.41 3.97
CA CYS A 111 10.62 -11.94 4.42
C CYS A 111 11.60 -11.62 3.26
N CYS A 112 11.09 -11.19 2.14
CA CYS A 112 11.86 -10.92 0.92
C CYS A 112 12.03 -9.41 0.72
N PRO A 113 13.25 -8.89 0.44
CA PRO A 113 13.44 -7.50 0.06
C PRO A 113 12.61 -7.15 -1.18
N LYS A 114 11.92 -6.00 -1.16
CA LYS A 114 10.93 -5.62 -2.15
C LYS A 114 11.45 -5.62 -3.59
N SER A 115 12.58 -4.96 -3.82
CA SER A 115 13.18 -4.85 -5.15
C SER A 115 13.50 -6.21 -5.76
N TYR A 116 14.11 -7.11 -5.00
CA TYR A 116 14.40 -8.47 -5.44
C TYR A 116 13.14 -9.30 -5.66
N GLY A 117 12.20 -9.22 -4.72
CA GLY A 117 10.96 -9.97 -4.78
C GLY A 117 10.10 -9.60 -5.98
N MET A 118 9.97 -8.31 -6.30
CA MET A 118 9.25 -7.84 -7.48
C MET A 118 9.82 -8.43 -8.77
N LEU A 119 11.15 -8.38 -8.95
CA LEU A 119 11.82 -8.93 -10.13
C LEU A 119 11.70 -10.46 -10.21
N MET A 120 11.74 -11.13 -9.06
CA MET A 120 11.53 -12.58 -8.99
C MET A 120 10.12 -12.99 -9.42
N LEU A 121 9.09 -12.33 -8.91
CA LEU A 121 7.69 -12.61 -9.24
C LEU A 121 7.41 -12.41 -10.72
N ILE A 122 7.91 -11.34 -11.34
CA ILE A 122 7.76 -11.10 -12.77
C ILE A 122 8.30 -12.29 -13.58
N ARG A 123 9.51 -12.77 -13.25
CA ARG A 123 10.20 -13.79 -14.01
C ARG A 123 9.64 -15.19 -13.81
N SER A 124 9.15 -15.51 -12.60
CA SER A 124 8.74 -16.86 -12.23
C SER A 124 7.24 -17.12 -12.34
N MET A 125 6.42 -16.10 -12.03
CA MET A 125 4.97 -16.28 -11.85
C MET A 125 4.13 -15.47 -12.84
N SER A 126 4.71 -14.45 -13.48
CA SER A 126 4.02 -13.55 -14.43
C SER A 126 2.66 -13.10 -13.91
N PRO A 127 2.57 -12.52 -12.69
CA PRO A 127 1.31 -12.13 -12.11
C PRO A 127 0.69 -10.94 -12.86
N GLN A 128 -0.64 -10.83 -12.81
CA GLN A 128 -1.34 -9.66 -13.36
C GLN A 128 -1.15 -8.42 -12.47
N ILE A 129 -1.05 -8.63 -11.16
CA ILE A 129 -0.85 -7.57 -10.18
C ILE A 129 0.33 -7.93 -9.28
N ILE A 130 1.19 -6.95 -8.99
CA ILE A 130 2.17 -7.03 -7.92
C ILE A 130 1.73 -6.11 -6.78
N ALA A 131 1.76 -6.62 -5.56
CA ALA A 131 1.43 -5.87 -4.36
C ALA A 131 2.63 -5.82 -3.41
N VAL A 132 2.96 -4.61 -2.93
CA VAL A 132 4.08 -4.35 -2.02
C VAL A 132 3.70 -3.34 -0.94
N ASP A 133 4.22 -3.52 0.26
CA ASP A 133 4.02 -2.56 1.36
C ASP A 133 5.26 -1.66 1.51
N GLU A 134 5.04 -0.39 1.85
CA GLU A 134 6.06 0.59 2.25
C GLU A 134 7.20 0.83 1.23
N ILE A 135 6.85 1.27 0.01
CA ILE A 135 7.87 1.69 -0.97
C ILE A 135 8.58 2.96 -0.51
N GLY A 136 9.89 3.08 -0.81
CA GLY A 136 10.64 4.29 -0.44
C GLY A 136 12.10 4.31 -0.83
N SER A 137 12.75 3.18 -1.03
CA SER A 137 14.14 3.11 -1.44
C SER A 137 14.31 3.37 -2.94
N ARG A 138 15.52 3.72 -3.36
CA ARG A 138 15.85 3.87 -4.78
C ARG A 138 15.67 2.56 -5.53
N ASP A 139 16.08 1.46 -4.92
CA ASP A 139 15.98 0.13 -5.51
C ASP A 139 14.52 -0.30 -5.70
N ASP A 140 13.61 0.12 -4.79
CA ASP A 140 12.17 -0.11 -4.95
C ASP A 140 11.64 0.60 -6.20
N ILE A 141 12.11 1.84 -6.45
CA ILE A 141 11.66 2.64 -7.60
C ILE A 141 12.12 2.01 -8.91
N ASP A 142 13.36 1.58 -8.99
CA ASP A 142 13.90 0.92 -10.19
C ASP A 142 13.18 -0.41 -10.47
N ALA A 143 12.83 -1.17 -9.42
CA ALA A 143 12.03 -2.37 -9.56
C ALA A 143 10.58 -2.08 -10.00
N ILE A 144 9.96 -0.98 -9.52
CA ILE A 144 8.63 -0.52 -9.94
C ILE A 144 8.59 -0.27 -11.45
N TYR A 145 9.59 0.40 -12.01
CA TYR A 145 9.66 0.60 -13.47
C TYR A 145 9.76 -0.73 -14.21
N SER A 146 10.49 -1.70 -13.67
CA SER A 146 10.56 -3.04 -14.25
C SER A 146 9.22 -3.75 -14.24
N VAL A 147 8.44 -3.63 -13.15
CA VAL A 147 7.06 -4.17 -13.03
C VAL A 147 6.16 -3.61 -14.13
N ILE A 148 6.17 -2.29 -14.29
CA ILE A 148 5.31 -1.59 -15.25
C ILE A 148 5.70 -1.96 -16.68
N ASN A 149 6.98 -1.97 -16.99
CA ASN A 149 7.50 -2.33 -18.31
C ASN A 149 7.16 -3.77 -18.72
N CYS A 150 6.93 -4.66 -17.75
CA CYS A 150 6.47 -6.03 -17.99
C CYS A 150 4.94 -6.16 -18.12
N GLY A 151 4.20 -5.04 -18.05
CA GLY A 151 2.74 -5.03 -18.16
C GLY A 151 1.98 -5.48 -16.90
N CYS A 152 2.67 -5.73 -15.80
CA CYS A 152 2.02 -6.02 -14.52
C CYS A 152 1.46 -4.75 -13.89
N LYS A 153 0.26 -4.82 -13.31
CA LYS A 153 -0.26 -3.72 -12.50
C LYS A 153 0.39 -3.72 -11.12
N LEU A 154 0.48 -2.55 -10.50
CA LEU A 154 1.12 -2.37 -9.20
C LEU A 154 0.14 -1.78 -8.19
N ILE A 155 0.09 -2.39 -7.01
CA ILE A 155 -0.56 -1.82 -5.83
C ILE A 155 0.50 -1.68 -4.75
N ALA A 156 0.77 -0.45 -4.35
CA ALA A 156 1.82 -0.17 -3.38
C ALA A 156 1.29 0.70 -2.24
N THR A 157 2.00 0.69 -1.11
CA THR A 157 1.74 1.64 -0.03
C THR A 157 2.95 2.51 0.24
N VAL A 158 2.70 3.68 0.80
CA VAL A 158 3.75 4.62 1.22
C VAL A 158 3.31 5.38 2.47
N HIS A 159 4.27 5.68 3.33
CA HIS A 159 4.03 6.62 4.42
C HIS A 159 3.94 8.05 3.88
N GLY A 160 2.90 8.78 4.27
CA GLY A 160 2.69 10.17 3.89
C GLY A 160 1.32 10.71 4.28
N ASN A 161 1.11 12.01 4.12
CA ASN A 161 -0.15 12.68 4.46
C ASN A 161 -0.93 13.13 3.22
N SER A 162 -0.26 13.29 2.08
CA SER A 162 -0.86 13.77 0.82
C SER A 162 0.01 13.38 -0.36
N ILE A 163 -0.49 13.58 -1.59
CA ILE A 163 0.28 13.40 -2.83
C ILE A 163 1.46 14.39 -2.86
N ASP A 164 1.26 15.63 -2.40
CA ASP A 164 2.32 16.63 -2.38
C ASP A 164 3.45 16.29 -1.40
N ASP A 165 3.11 15.68 -0.24
CA ASP A 165 4.13 15.11 0.66
C ASP A 165 5.01 14.07 -0.06
N ILE A 166 4.41 13.20 -0.87
CA ILE A 166 5.15 12.21 -1.65
C ILE A 166 5.97 12.86 -2.76
N ARG A 167 5.40 13.85 -3.46
CA ARG A 167 6.09 14.63 -4.51
C ARG A 167 7.30 15.38 -3.99
N ASN A 168 7.28 15.83 -2.74
CA ASN A 168 8.40 16.54 -2.11
C ASN A 168 9.57 15.61 -1.70
N ARG A 169 9.41 14.28 -1.80
CA ARG A 169 10.47 13.31 -1.52
C ARG A 169 11.25 12.98 -2.78
N PRO A 170 12.56 13.30 -2.87
CA PRO A 170 13.34 13.17 -4.12
C PRO A 170 13.23 11.80 -4.79
N GLY A 171 13.21 10.72 -3.98
CA GLY A 171 13.09 9.35 -4.50
C GLY A 171 11.73 9.04 -5.11
N LEU A 172 10.63 9.53 -4.52
CA LEU A 172 9.26 9.20 -4.92
C LEU A 172 8.68 10.21 -5.91
N ARG A 173 9.26 11.41 -5.98
CA ARG A 173 8.81 12.50 -6.84
C ARG A 173 8.59 12.06 -8.28
N LYS A 174 9.56 11.32 -8.82
CA LYS A 174 9.52 10.84 -10.20
C LYS A 174 8.28 10.00 -10.49
N LEU A 175 7.87 9.11 -9.56
CA LEU A 175 6.67 8.28 -9.71
C LEU A 175 5.38 9.10 -9.81
N VAL A 176 5.33 10.24 -9.11
CA VAL A 176 4.17 11.16 -9.15
C VAL A 176 4.19 12.01 -10.42
N ASP A 177 5.33 12.61 -10.74
CA ASP A 177 5.47 13.53 -11.89
C ASP A 177 5.29 12.79 -13.23
N GLU A 178 5.75 11.54 -13.35
CA GLU A 178 5.53 10.66 -14.51
C GLU A 178 4.18 9.94 -14.49
N ARG A 179 3.33 10.19 -13.49
CA ARG A 179 2.00 9.59 -13.34
C ARG A 179 2.01 8.07 -13.41
N VAL A 180 3.00 7.47 -12.75
CA VAL A 180 3.16 6.02 -12.68
C VAL A 180 1.93 5.36 -12.04
N PHE A 181 1.35 5.99 -11.02
CA PHE A 181 0.12 5.54 -10.39
C PHE A 181 -1.09 6.25 -10.98
N GLU A 182 -2.08 5.46 -11.37
CA GLU A 182 -3.34 5.91 -11.94
C GLU A 182 -4.37 6.29 -10.86
N ARG A 183 -4.15 5.81 -9.62
CA ARG A 183 -5.01 6.06 -8.45
C ARG A 183 -4.18 6.30 -7.21
N TYR A 184 -4.58 7.31 -6.45
CA TYR A 184 -4.00 7.64 -5.16
C TYR A 184 -5.09 7.57 -4.09
N ILE A 185 -4.92 6.70 -3.10
CA ILE A 185 -5.84 6.54 -1.97
C ILE A 185 -5.18 7.14 -0.75
N VAL A 186 -5.75 8.21 -0.21
CA VAL A 186 -5.24 8.86 1.01
C VAL A 186 -6.08 8.42 2.20
N LEU A 187 -5.42 7.84 3.21
CA LEU A 187 -6.06 7.42 4.46
C LEU A 187 -5.92 8.48 5.54
N SER A 188 -6.84 8.44 6.50
CA SER A 188 -6.87 9.25 7.70
C SER A 188 -7.12 8.40 8.94
N ASN A 189 -6.75 8.90 10.12
CA ASN A 189 -7.08 8.30 11.41
C ASN A 189 -7.95 9.22 12.28
N ARG A 190 -8.56 10.26 11.68
CA ARG A 190 -9.31 11.28 12.44
C ARG A 190 -10.48 10.69 13.24
N LYS A 191 -11.25 9.77 12.64
CA LYS A 191 -12.39 9.12 13.29
C LYS A 191 -12.16 7.63 13.54
N ARG A 192 -11.60 6.93 12.55
CA ARG A 192 -11.34 5.48 12.61
C ARG A 192 -10.05 5.14 11.88
N THR A 193 -9.32 4.16 12.37
CA THR A 193 -8.17 3.60 11.65
C THR A 193 -8.62 2.99 10.32
N GLY A 194 -7.93 3.34 9.22
CA GLY A 194 -8.26 2.84 7.88
C GLY A 194 -9.38 3.60 7.18
N GLU A 195 -9.74 4.78 7.66
CA GLU A 195 -10.71 5.64 7.00
C GLU A 195 -10.14 6.20 5.69
N ILE A 196 -10.90 6.05 4.60
CA ILE A 196 -10.56 6.63 3.31
C ILE A 196 -10.91 8.11 3.36
N ARG A 197 -9.90 8.97 3.29
CA ARG A 197 -10.06 10.42 3.27
C ARG A 197 -10.44 10.90 1.87
N THR A 198 -9.60 10.56 0.88
CA THR A 198 -9.78 11.02 -0.49
C THR A 198 -9.20 10.00 -1.46
N ILE A 199 -9.79 9.88 -2.64
CA ILE A 199 -9.24 9.12 -3.76
C ILE A 199 -9.07 10.09 -4.93
N PHE A 200 -7.89 10.10 -5.55
CA PHE A 200 -7.55 10.91 -6.70
C PHE A 200 -7.22 10.05 -7.92
N ASP A 201 -7.39 10.63 -9.11
CA ASP A 201 -6.82 10.10 -10.34
C ASP A 201 -5.35 10.51 -10.51
N ASP A 202 -4.74 10.13 -11.64
CA ASP A 202 -3.36 10.44 -12.01
C ASP A 202 -3.10 11.95 -12.25
N ARG A 203 -4.16 12.73 -12.47
CA ARG A 203 -4.11 14.18 -12.70
C ARG A 203 -4.33 14.98 -11.41
N GLY A 204 -4.64 14.29 -10.32
CA GLY A 204 -4.97 14.91 -9.05
C GLY A 204 -6.44 15.32 -8.92
N SER A 205 -7.31 14.92 -9.86
CA SER A 205 -8.74 15.16 -9.75
C SER A 205 -9.35 14.28 -8.66
N VAL A 206 -10.25 14.83 -7.85
CA VAL A 206 -10.90 14.11 -6.76
C VAL A 206 -11.98 13.18 -7.33
N LEU A 207 -11.82 11.88 -7.13
CA LEU A 207 -12.81 10.86 -7.47
C LEU A 207 -13.74 10.54 -6.29
N PHE A 208 -13.21 10.64 -5.07
CA PHE A 208 -13.95 10.43 -3.83
C PHE A 208 -13.38 11.34 -2.75
N MET A 209 -14.25 11.92 -1.91
CA MET A 209 -13.88 12.67 -0.71
C MET A 209 -14.87 12.34 0.41
N ALA A 210 -14.36 12.07 1.61
CA ALA A 210 -15.19 11.85 2.78
C ALA A 210 -16.01 13.11 3.12
N GLU A 211 -17.23 12.95 3.64
CA GLU A 211 -18.15 14.07 3.89
C GLU A 211 -17.56 15.16 4.78
N ASP A 212 -16.84 14.79 5.82
CA ASP A 212 -16.20 15.75 6.73
C ASP A 212 -15.11 16.60 6.06
N GLU A 213 -14.41 16.06 5.08
CA GLU A 213 -13.41 16.80 4.31
C GLU A 213 -14.06 17.77 3.33
N ARG A 214 -15.25 17.46 2.82
CA ARG A 214 -16.04 18.36 1.99
C ARG A 214 -16.42 19.62 2.76
N LEU A 215 -16.85 19.47 4.02
CA LEU A 215 -17.17 20.60 4.88
C LEU A 215 -15.96 21.48 5.17
N THR A 216 -14.82 20.87 5.54
CA THR A 216 -13.58 21.61 5.81
C THR A 216 -13.09 22.37 4.58
N SER A 217 -13.08 21.74 3.40
CA SER A 217 -12.68 22.38 2.13
C SER A 217 -13.63 23.52 1.71
N ALA A 218 -14.92 23.42 2.01
CA ALA A 218 -15.88 24.48 1.77
C ALA A 218 -15.59 25.71 2.66
N TYR A 219 -15.33 25.50 3.95
CA TYR A 219 -14.98 26.58 4.88
C TYR A 219 -13.65 27.26 4.56
N GLU A 220 -12.62 26.48 4.15
CA GLU A 220 -11.31 27.02 3.73
C GLU A 220 -11.44 27.88 2.46
N ASN A 221 -12.26 27.45 1.49
CA ASN A 221 -12.53 28.24 0.28
C ASN A 221 -13.33 29.52 0.56
N GLU A 222 -14.32 29.47 1.44
CA GLU A 222 -15.07 30.66 1.86
C GLU A 222 -14.19 31.65 2.62
N ALA A 223 -13.30 31.18 3.50
CA ALA A 223 -12.35 32.04 4.21
C ALA A 223 -11.33 32.68 3.27
N ALA A 224 -10.81 31.95 2.28
CA ALA A 224 -9.88 32.48 1.29
C ALA A 224 -10.53 33.53 0.37
N VAL A 225 -11.82 33.39 0.05
CA VAL A 225 -12.57 34.40 -0.72
C VAL A 225 -12.86 35.64 0.12
N ALA A 226 -13.11 35.48 1.42
CA ALA A 226 -13.34 36.57 2.34
C ALA A 226 -12.08 37.42 2.65
N GLU A 227 -10.90 36.84 2.58
CA GLU A 227 -9.61 37.54 2.72
C GLU A 227 -9.20 38.33 1.44
N LEU A 228 -9.82 38.05 0.29
CA LEU A 228 -9.56 38.70 -0.99
C LEU A 228 -10.59 39.81 -1.32
N SER A 229 -11.59 40.03 -0.48
CA SER A 229 -12.64 41.05 -0.58
C SER A 229 -12.41 42.18 0.44
#